data_ac0beb543341f386b346165646d6f137
#
_entry.id   ac0beb543341f386b346165646d6f137
#
_cell.length_a   1.000
_cell.length_b   1.000
_cell.length_c   1.000
_cell.angle_alpha   90.00
_cell.angle_beta   90.00
_cell.angle_gamma   90.00
#
_symmetry.space_group_name_H-M   'P 1'
#
loop_
_entity.id
_entity.type
_entity.pdbx_description
1 polymer ?
#
loop_
_entity_poly.entity_id
_entity_poly.type
_entity_poly.pdbx_seq_one_letter_code
_entity_poly.pdbx_strand_id
1 'polypeptide(L)'
;YTFLKGPIVIYGVEEVVHDLKTHVFNNKIWPDFTQIPLPDGSEPTLKFVTVEEGVPFEVLGLQITPIFVNHPVVCTGLLVDDGETTLAFTSDTYRTDRFWAEAGKMPNLKAVFVDVSFPSTEEALAERSGHLTPHSLSEELVKLAAEPLIFAVHIKPFFRTAVIKELSALGNPRIEVANINREYFF
;
A
#
# COMPACT_ATOMS: atom_id res chain seq x y z
N TYR A 1 2.53 19.08 -15.98
CA TYR A 1 1.42 20.03 -15.90
C TYR A 1 0.79 20.27 -17.29
N THR A 2 1.55 20.73 -18.30
CA THR A 2 1.06 21.01 -19.66
C THR A 2 0.53 19.81 -20.44
N PHE A 3 0.74 18.59 -19.97
CA PHE A 3 0.30 17.34 -20.61
C PHE A 3 -0.93 16.73 -19.94
N LEU A 4 -1.42 17.31 -18.83
CA LEU A 4 -2.61 16.80 -18.15
C LEU A 4 -3.86 17.07 -18.99
N LYS A 5 -4.64 16.02 -19.24
CA LYS A 5 -5.93 16.09 -19.92
C LYS A 5 -7.11 16.19 -18.95
N GLY A 6 -6.84 16.12 -17.64
CA GLY A 6 -7.81 16.21 -16.57
C GLY A 6 -7.09 16.28 -15.23
N PRO A 7 -7.81 16.49 -14.13
CA PRO A 7 -7.24 16.53 -12.78
C PRO A 7 -6.53 15.22 -12.41
N ILE A 8 -5.45 15.32 -11.66
CA ILE A 8 -4.97 14.19 -10.86
C ILE A 8 -5.89 14.06 -9.68
N VAL A 9 -6.47 12.88 -9.46
CA VAL A 9 -7.36 12.62 -8.32
C VAL A 9 -6.60 11.80 -7.28
N ILE A 10 -6.54 12.33 -6.06
CA ILE A 10 -6.00 11.61 -4.89
C ILE A 10 -7.18 11.15 -4.04
N TYR A 11 -7.31 9.84 -3.89
CA TYR A 11 -8.25 9.20 -2.98
C TYR A 11 -7.54 8.91 -1.66
N GLY A 12 -8.17 9.22 -0.54
CA GLY A 12 -7.61 8.95 0.78
C GLY A 12 -8.68 9.04 1.87
N VAL A 13 -8.43 8.42 3.01
CA VAL A 13 -9.27 8.60 4.19
C VAL A 13 -9.17 10.06 4.66
N GLU A 14 -10.18 10.54 5.38
CA GLU A 14 -10.32 11.95 5.75
C GLU A 14 -9.06 12.52 6.39
N GLU A 15 -8.46 11.80 7.32
CA GLU A 15 -7.27 12.23 8.05
C GLU A 15 -6.06 12.40 7.12
N VAL A 16 -5.83 11.46 6.19
CA VAL A 16 -4.76 11.55 5.19
C VAL A 16 -4.99 12.73 4.24
N VAL A 17 -6.22 12.92 3.78
CA VAL A 17 -6.58 14.06 2.92
C VAL A 17 -6.39 15.39 3.66
N HIS A 18 -6.78 15.46 4.93
CA HIS A 18 -6.55 16.63 5.77
C HIS A 18 -5.06 16.96 5.90
N ASP A 19 -4.24 15.96 6.21
CA ASP A 19 -2.79 16.15 6.38
C ASP A 19 -2.11 16.56 5.09
N LEU A 20 -2.48 15.97 3.95
CA LEU A 20 -1.96 16.39 2.65
C LEU A 20 -2.27 17.86 2.33
N LYS A 21 -3.50 18.31 2.61
CA LYS A 21 -3.90 19.72 2.40
C LYS A 21 -3.17 20.66 3.37
N THR A 22 -3.05 20.26 4.63
CA THR A 22 -2.51 21.11 5.69
C THR A 22 -0.99 21.21 5.65
N HIS A 23 -0.33 20.08 5.37
CA HIS A 23 1.11 19.96 5.58
C HIS A 23 1.92 19.81 4.30
N VAL A 24 1.29 19.42 3.18
CA VAL A 24 2.01 19.23 1.91
C VAL A 24 1.60 20.27 0.88
N PHE A 25 0.35 20.25 0.41
CA PHE A 25 -0.16 21.13 -0.64
C PHE A 25 -0.71 22.45 -0.07
N ASN A 26 0.15 23.25 0.56
CA ASN A 26 -0.22 24.37 1.43
C ASN A 26 0.45 25.70 1.06
N ASN A 27 1.00 25.82 -0.15
CA ASN A 27 1.74 26.97 -0.65
C ASN A 27 3.01 27.32 0.17
N LYS A 28 3.47 26.37 1.03
CA LYS A 28 4.74 26.48 1.78
C LYS A 28 5.71 25.37 1.41
N ILE A 29 5.25 24.11 1.46
CA ILE A 29 6.03 22.95 1.04
C ILE A 29 5.85 22.72 -0.46
N TRP A 30 4.60 22.57 -0.89
CA TRP A 30 4.20 22.49 -2.30
C TRP A 30 3.07 23.48 -2.59
N PRO A 31 2.95 23.97 -3.85
CA PRO A 31 1.79 24.75 -4.26
C PRO A 31 0.48 23.99 -3.96
N ASP A 32 -0.55 24.73 -3.61
CA ASP A 32 -1.89 24.17 -3.53
C ASP A 32 -2.44 23.98 -4.96
N PHE A 33 -2.22 22.81 -5.51
CA PHE A 33 -2.65 22.45 -6.85
C PHE A 33 -4.17 22.36 -7.02
N THR A 34 -4.93 22.38 -5.92
CA THR A 34 -6.39 22.48 -5.98
C THR A 34 -6.85 23.89 -6.40
N GLN A 35 -5.96 24.88 -6.30
CA GLN A 35 -6.21 26.27 -6.71
C GLN A 35 -5.58 26.61 -8.07
N ILE A 36 -4.80 25.70 -8.66
CA ILE A 36 -4.15 25.91 -9.95
C ILE A 36 -4.99 25.23 -11.02
N PRO A 37 -5.59 25.98 -11.97
CA PRO A 37 -6.41 25.41 -13.03
C PRO A 37 -5.58 24.63 -14.05
N LEU A 38 -6.20 23.69 -14.73
CA LEU A 38 -5.66 23.06 -15.94
C LEU A 38 -5.36 24.13 -17.02
N PRO A 39 -4.53 23.83 -18.03
CA PRO A 39 -4.18 24.79 -19.07
C PRO A 39 -5.39 25.39 -19.84
N ASP A 40 -6.48 24.64 -19.93
CA ASP A 40 -7.74 25.09 -20.53
C ASP A 40 -8.66 25.86 -19.58
N GLY A 41 -8.29 25.95 -18.30
CA GLY A 41 -9.03 26.64 -17.28
C GLY A 41 -10.30 25.91 -16.78
N SER A 42 -10.55 24.68 -17.23
CA SER A 42 -11.79 23.96 -16.96
C SER A 42 -11.94 23.46 -15.52
N GLU A 43 -10.86 22.94 -14.96
CA GLU A 43 -10.84 22.28 -13.65
C GLU A 43 -9.52 22.51 -12.93
N PRO A 44 -9.41 22.28 -11.59
CA PRO A 44 -8.13 22.31 -10.90
C PRO A 44 -7.24 21.15 -11.35
N THR A 45 -5.91 21.32 -11.25
CA THR A 45 -4.95 20.26 -11.59
C THR A 45 -4.95 19.10 -10.61
N LEU A 46 -5.42 19.32 -9.38
CA LEU A 46 -5.51 18.30 -8.33
C LEU A 46 -6.88 18.32 -7.69
N LYS A 47 -7.44 17.14 -7.45
CA LYS A 47 -8.65 16.93 -6.65
C LYS A 47 -8.38 15.92 -5.55
N PHE A 48 -8.97 16.13 -4.38
CA PHE A 48 -9.02 15.14 -3.31
C PHE A 48 -10.42 14.56 -3.23
N VAL A 49 -10.49 13.24 -3.10
CA VAL A 49 -11.71 12.50 -2.84
C VAL A 49 -11.52 11.75 -1.52
N THR A 50 -12.33 12.09 -0.53
CA THR A 50 -12.35 11.36 0.73
C THR A 50 -13.09 10.05 0.55
N VAL A 51 -12.46 8.96 0.99
CA VAL A 51 -13.03 7.60 0.99
C VAL A 51 -13.12 7.11 2.42
N GLU A 52 -14.02 6.16 2.66
CA GLU A 52 -14.26 5.61 3.99
C GLU A 52 -13.55 4.26 4.13
N GLU A 53 -12.89 4.04 5.26
CA GLU A 53 -12.20 2.80 5.58
C GLU A 53 -13.18 1.62 5.63
N GLY A 54 -12.83 0.52 4.96
CA GLY A 54 -13.66 -0.68 4.84
C GLY A 54 -14.81 -0.57 3.83
N VAL A 55 -15.00 0.60 3.20
CA VAL A 55 -16.05 0.81 2.20
C VAL A 55 -15.42 0.80 0.80
N PRO A 56 -15.82 -0.12 -0.09
CA PRO A 56 -15.31 -0.15 -1.45
C PRO A 56 -15.77 1.05 -2.26
N PHE A 57 -14.88 1.57 -3.10
CA PHE A 57 -15.18 2.62 -4.09
C PHE A 57 -14.60 2.24 -5.45
N GLU A 58 -15.22 2.78 -6.51
CA GLU A 58 -14.81 2.43 -7.87
C GLU A 58 -13.84 3.46 -8.47
N VAL A 59 -12.78 2.96 -9.09
CA VAL A 59 -11.87 3.77 -9.91
C VAL A 59 -11.54 2.98 -11.19
N LEU A 60 -11.89 3.52 -12.35
CA LEU A 60 -11.56 2.93 -13.66
C LEU A 60 -12.01 1.46 -13.83
N GLY A 61 -13.14 1.10 -13.23
CA GLY A 61 -13.68 -0.27 -13.27
C GLY A 61 -13.11 -1.20 -12.21
N LEU A 62 -12.19 -0.72 -11.36
CA LEU A 62 -11.66 -1.48 -10.22
C LEU A 62 -12.42 -1.10 -8.94
N GLN A 63 -12.78 -2.10 -8.13
CA GLN A 63 -13.27 -1.90 -6.77
C GLN A 63 -12.08 -1.84 -5.82
N ILE A 64 -11.93 -0.71 -5.11
CA ILE A 64 -10.80 -0.49 -4.19
C ILE A 64 -11.36 -0.36 -2.78
N THR A 65 -10.86 -1.17 -1.85
CA THR A 65 -11.25 -1.11 -0.43
C THR A 65 -10.04 -0.73 0.41
N PRO A 66 -10.03 0.45 1.04
CA PRO A 66 -8.97 0.86 1.96
C PRO A 66 -9.19 0.19 3.32
N ILE A 67 -8.15 -0.41 3.89
CA ILE A 67 -8.18 -1.05 5.21
C ILE A 67 -7.07 -0.46 6.08
N PHE A 68 -7.40 0.06 7.27
CA PHE A 68 -6.37 0.55 8.18
C PHE A 68 -5.38 -0.55 8.55
N VAL A 69 -4.12 -0.16 8.57
CA VAL A 69 -2.99 -0.99 8.96
C VAL A 69 -2.24 -0.38 10.14
N ASN A 70 -1.35 -1.13 10.76
CA ASN A 70 -0.63 -0.70 11.94
C ASN A 70 0.67 0.04 11.55
N HIS A 71 0.60 1.36 11.54
CA HIS A 71 1.74 2.22 11.25
C HIS A 71 1.71 3.47 12.15
N PRO A 72 2.85 4.11 12.51
CA PRO A 72 2.89 5.29 13.38
C PRO A 72 2.08 6.49 12.91
N VAL A 73 1.90 6.65 11.61
CA VAL A 73 0.96 7.61 11.02
C VAL A 73 -0.19 6.86 10.38
N VAL A 74 -1.34 7.51 10.21
CA VAL A 74 -2.50 6.89 9.56
C VAL A 74 -2.12 6.36 8.19
N CYS A 75 -2.28 5.07 8.01
CA CYS A 75 -1.96 4.36 6.78
C CYS A 75 -3.06 3.34 6.46
N THR A 76 -3.35 3.18 5.17
CA THR A 76 -4.28 2.17 4.69
C THR A 76 -3.58 1.23 3.70
N GLY A 77 -3.76 -0.06 3.91
CA GLY A 77 -3.60 -1.04 2.85
C GLY A 77 -4.80 -0.99 1.90
N LEU A 78 -4.67 -1.60 0.73
CA LEU A 78 -5.69 -1.59 -0.31
C LEU A 78 -6.00 -3.02 -0.76
N LEU A 79 -7.28 -3.35 -0.89
CA LEU A 79 -7.75 -4.49 -1.66
C LEU A 79 -8.25 -3.95 -2.99
N VAL A 80 -7.71 -4.45 -4.09
CA VAL A 80 -8.02 -4.02 -5.47
C VAL A 80 -8.59 -5.20 -6.22
N ASP A 81 -9.83 -5.09 -6.68
CA ASP A 81 -10.60 -6.16 -7.29
C ASP A 81 -11.17 -5.71 -8.64
N ASP A 82 -10.98 -6.50 -9.70
CA ASP A 82 -11.56 -6.28 -11.03
C ASP A 82 -12.79 -7.17 -11.30
N GLY A 83 -13.25 -7.92 -10.28
CA GLY A 83 -14.34 -8.88 -10.37
C GLY A 83 -13.89 -10.32 -10.67
N GLU A 84 -12.69 -10.53 -11.19
CA GLU A 84 -12.10 -11.85 -11.47
C GLU A 84 -10.86 -12.11 -10.62
N THR A 85 -10.13 -11.07 -10.30
CA THR A 85 -8.85 -11.13 -9.58
C THR A 85 -8.80 -10.04 -8.50
N THR A 86 -8.41 -10.43 -7.29
CA THR A 86 -8.10 -9.50 -6.21
C THR A 86 -6.60 -9.46 -5.96
N LEU A 87 -6.05 -8.27 -5.88
CA LEU A 87 -4.70 -7.99 -5.40
C LEU A 87 -4.78 -7.21 -4.09
N ALA A 88 -3.90 -7.51 -3.15
CA ALA A 88 -3.83 -6.81 -1.88
C ALA A 88 -2.47 -6.11 -1.72
N PHE A 89 -2.48 -4.90 -1.16
CA PHE A 89 -1.30 -4.10 -0.91
C PHE A 89 -1.35 -3.65 0.55
N THR A 90 -0.38 -4.05 1.38
CA THR A 90 -0.41 -3.65 2.80
C THR A 90 -0.08 -2.18 3.00
N SER A 91 0.61 -1.54 2.07
CA SER A 91 1.34 -0.30 2.33
C SER A 91 2.33 -0.49 3.49
N ASP A 92 2.80 0.58 4.12
CA ASP A 92 3.71 0.50 5.25
C ASP A 92 2.96 -0.01 6.49
N THR A 93 3.39 -1.12 7.07
CA THR A 93 2.71 -1.73 8.21
C THR A 93 3.64 -2.58 9.08
N TYR A 94 3.38 -2.57 10.36
CA TYR A 94 3.77 -3.63 11.29
C TYR A 94 2.67 -4.71 11.32
N ARG A 95 2.62 -5.53 12.34
CA ARG A 95 1.62 -6.59 12.52
C ARG A 95 0.21 -6.02 12.51
N THR A 96 -0.69 -6.61 11.72
CA THR A 96 -2.07 -6.14 11.57
C THR A 96 -3.03 -7.32 11.40
N ASP A 97 -4.06 -7.38 12.25
CA ASP A 97 -5.05 -8.46 12.17
C ASP A 97 -6.13 -8.14 11.15
N ARG A 98 -6.59 -6.88 11.13
CA ARG A 98 -7.72 -6.46 10.32
C ARG A 98 -7.47 -6.60 8.84
N PHE A 99 -6.29 -6.18 8.36
CA PHE A 99 -5.95 -6.30 6.95
C PHE A 99 -6.00 -7.76 6.46
N TRP A 100 -5.38 -8.67 7.22
CA TRP A 100 -5.38 -10.11 6.86
C TRP A 100 -6.77 -10.72 6.94
N ALA A 101 -7.60 -10.31 7.90
CA ALA A 101 -8.97 -10.77 8.01
C ALA A 101 -9.83 -10.33 6.81
N GLU A 102 -9.67 -9.09 6.33
CA GLU A 102 -10.39 -8.60 5.16
C GLU A 102 -9.83 -9.20 3.86
N ALA A 103 -8.50 -9.27 3.69
CA ALA A 103 -7.87 -9.92 2.54
C ALA A 103 -8.27 -11.41 2.43
N GLY A 104 -8.37 -12.11 3.56
CA GLY A 104 -8.78 -13.52 3.62
C GLY A 104 -10.24 -13.78 3.22
N LYS A 105 -11.10 -12.76 3.19
CA LYS A 105 -12.49 -12.87 2.69
C LYS A 105 -12.59 -12.79 1.17
N MET A 106 -11.54 -12.32 0.50
CA MET A 106 -11.55 -12.14 -0.95
C MET A 106 -11.40 -13.48 -1.66
N PRO A 107 -12.43 -13.93 -2.40
CA PRO A 107 -12.45 -15.30 -2.97
C PRO A 107 -11.40 -15.52 -4.04
N ASN A 108 -10.99 -14.45 -4.73
CA ASN A 108 -10.07 -14.48 -5.87
C ASN A 108 -8.73 -13.80 -5.55
N LEU A 109 -8.30 -13.80 -4.28
CA LEU A 109 -7.02 -13.22 -3.88
C LEU A 109 -5.85 -13.97 -4.53
N LYS A 110 -5.18 -13.34 -5.49
CA LYS A 110 -4.07 -13.92 -6.25
C LYS A 110 -2.71 -13.54 -5.68
N ALA A 111 -2.57 -12.31 -5.22
CA ALA A 111 -1.29 -11.84 -4.70
C ALA A 111 -1.46 -10.80 -3.58
N VAL A 112 -0.48 -10.78 -2.68
CA VAL A 112 -0.33 -9.74 -1.65
C VAL A 112 1.04 -9.10 -1.80
N PHE A 113 1.07 -7.79 -1.99
CA PHE A 113 2.28 -6.98 -1.93
C PHE A 113 2.43 -6.47 -0.49
N VAL A 114 3.46 -6.91 0.20
CA VAL A 114 3.60 -6.72 1.65
C VAL A 114 4.92 -6.04 2.01
N ASP A 115 4.84 -5.07 2.92
CA ASP A 115 6.00 -4.41 3.52
C ASP A 115 6.91 -5.43 4.23
N VAL A 116 8.20 -5.48 3.84
CA VAL A 116 9.24 -6.22 4.57
C VAL A 116 10.51 -5.37 4.57
N SER A 117 10.56 -4.40 5.46
CA SER A 117 11.57 -3.34 5.41
C SER A 117 12.94 -3.70 5.96
N PHE A 118 12.99 -4.49 7.05
CA PHE A 118 14.18 -4.74 7.86
C PHE A 118 14.49 -6.23 8.01
N PRO A 119 15.75 -6.63 8.26
CA PRO A 119 16.08 -8.00 8.64
C PRO A 119 15.57 -8.31 10.05
N SER A 120 15.39 -9.57 10.37
CA SER A 120 14.86 -10.03 11.67
C SER A 120 15.77 -9.66 12.86
N THR A 121 17.05 -9.38 12.62
CA THR A 121 17.97 -8.84 13.64
C THR A 121 17.61 -7.41 14.07
N GLU A 122 16.82 -6.70 13.27
CA GLU A 122 16.36 -5.32 13.52
C GLU A 122 14.87 -5.26 13.93
N GLU A 123 14.32 -6.34 14.49
CA GLU A 123 12.89 -6.45 14.85
C GLU A 123 12.42 -5.28 15.74
N ALA A 124 13.22 -4.87 16.73
CA ALA A 124 12.86 -3.75 17.60
C ALA A 124 12.81 -2.39 16.88
N LEU A 125 13.60 -2.23 15.81
CA LEU A 125 13.53 -1.04 14.95
C LEU A 125 12.31 -1.12 14.04
N ALA A 126 12.06 -2.29 13.46
CA ALA A 126 10.92 -2.56 12.60
C ALA A 126 9.61 -2.26 13.33
N GLU A 127 9.43 -2.80 14.56
CA GLU A 127 8.26 -2.54 15.40
C GLU A 127 8.06 -1.03 15.67
N ARG A 128 9.10 -0.34 16.12
CA ARG A 128 9.01 1.09 16.45
C ARG A 128 8.71 1.98 15.24
N SER A 129 9.16 1.58 14.06
CA SER A 129 8.94 2.31 12.82
C SER A 129 7.72 1.83 12.02
N GLY A 130 7.00 0.82 12.50
CA GLY A 130 5.77 0.33 11.89
C GLY A 130 5.99 -0.51 10.63
N HIS A 131 7.01 -1.37 10.62
CA HIS A 131 7.37 -2.21 9.47
C HIS A 131 7.58 -3.67 9.85
N LEU A 132 7.51 -4.57 8.88
CA LEU A 132 7.78 -5.99 9.08
C LEU A 132 9.23 -6.38 8.76
N THR A 133 9.62 -7.50 9.37
CA THR A 133 10.81 -8.29 9.05
C THR A 133 10.41 -9.62 8.41
N PRO A 134 11.31 -10.43 7.83
CA PRO A 134 10.98 -11.78 7.38
C PRO A 134 10.39 -12.67 8.48
N HIS A 135 10.86 -12.52 9.73
CA HIS A 135 10.32 -13.26 10.86
C HIS A 135 8.88 -12.86 11.16
N SER A 136 8.62 -11.58 11.39
CA SER A 136 7.25 -11.10 11.64
C SER A 136 6.31 -11.33 10.47
N LEU A 137 6.78 -11.23 9.20
CA LEU A 137 6.00 -11.65 8.05
C LEU A 137 5.55 -13.12 8.16
N SER A 138 6.45 -14.03 8.52
CA SER A 138 6.11 -15.45 8.63
C SER A 138 4.99 -15.71 9.63
N GLU A 139 4.95 -14.94 10.72
CA GLU A 139 3.89 -15.02 11.72
C GLU A 139 2.58 -14.36 11.26
N GLU A 140 2.68 -13.27 10.48
CA GLU A 140 1.49 -12.63 9.87
C GLU A 140 0.81 -13.54 8.84
N LEU A 141 1.58 -14.26 8.01
CA LEU A 141 1.04 -15.12 6.96
C LEU A 141 0.19 -16.29 7.48
N VAL A 142 0.35 -16.72 8.74
CA VAL A 142 -0.50 -17.77 9.32
C VAL A 142 -1.95 -17.32 9.53
N LYS A 143 -2.20 -15.98 9.51
CA LYS A 143 -3.53 -15.41 9.63
C LYS A 143 -4.36 -15.54 8.35
N LEU A 144 -3.69 -15.80 7.22
CA LEU A 144 -4.32 -15.88 5.91
C LEU A 144 -4.58 -17.34 5.54
N ALA A 145 -5.86 -17.74 5.51
CA ALA A 145 -6.25 -19.10 5.10
C ALA A 145 -6.05 -19.37 3.61
N ALA A 146 -6.13 -18.31 2.77
CA ALA A 146 -5.83 -18.39 1.35
C ALA A 146 -4.31 -18.53 1.10
N GLU A 147 -3.95 -19.03 -0.06
CA GLU A 147 -2.56 -19.26 -0.45
C GLU A 147 -2.12 -18.39 -1.65
N PRO A 148 -2.24 -17.05 -1.60
CA PRO A 148 -1.81 -16.18 -2.68
C PRO A 148 -0.29 -16.16 -2.83
N LEU A 149 0.19 -15.61 -3.93
CA LEU A 149 1.59 -15.19 -4.05
C LEU A 149 1.87 -14.02 -3.10
N ILE A 150 3.04 -13.99 -2.50
CA ILE A 150 3.46 -12.95 -1.56
C ILE A 150 4.66 -12.21 -2.15
N PHE A 151 4.48 -10.93 -2.42
CA PHE A 151 5.54 -10.08 -2.95
C PHE A 151 6.07 -9.16 -1.86
N ALA A 152 7.29 -9.43 -1.38
CA ALA A 152 7.96 -8.54 -0.44
C ALA A 152 8.37 -7.23 -1.15
N VAL A 153 7.89 -6.11 -0.61
CA VAL A 153 8.17 -4.76 -1.09
C VAL A 153 8.78 -3.90 0.02
N HIS A 154 9.12 -2.65 -0.29
CA HIS A 154 9.58 -1.62 0.65
C HIS A 154 10.89 -1.98 1.40
N ILE A 155 11.66 -2.94 0.89
CA ILE A 155 12.93 -3.35 1.51
C ILE A 155 13.89 -2.16 1.53
N LYS A 156 14.37 -1.78 2.72
CA LYS A 156 15.31 -0.67 2.85
C LYS A 156 16.64 -1.03 2.15
N PRO A 157 17.17 -0.18 1.27
CA PRO A 157 18.32 -0.50 0.42
C PRO A 157 19.54 -1.04 1.19
N PHE A 158 19.82 -0.47 2.35
CA PHE A 158 20.93 -0.88 3.20
C PHE A 158 20.81 -2.35 3.69
N PHE A 159 19.61 -2.82 3.91
CA PHE A 159 19.32 -4.16 4.44
C PHE A 159 18.94 -5.19 3.36
N ARG A 160 18.87 -4.78 2.09
CA ARG A 160 18.31 -5.60 1.00
C ARG A 160 18.89 -7.00 0.94
N THR A 161 20.20 -7.15 1.02
CA THR A 161 20.88 -8.46 0.94
C THR A 161 20.48 -9.37 2.11
N ALA A 162 20.43 -8.84 3.34
CA ALA A 162 20.05 -9.58 4.53
C ALA A 162 18.60 -10.04 4.45
N VAL A 163 17.67 -9.12 4.13
CA VAL A 163 16.24 -9.42 4.01
C VAL A 163 15.98 -10.49 2.93
N ILE A 164 16.59 -10.37 1.76
CA ILE A 164 16.44 -11.38 0.68
C ILE A 164 16.93 -12.76 1.14
N LYS A 165 18.07 -12.81 1.82
CA LYS A 165 18.62 -14.06 2.34
C LYS A 165 17.68 -14.71 3.37
N GLU A 166 17.12 -13.92 4.28
CA GLU A 166 16.19 -14.40 5.29
C GLU A 166 14.86 -14.86 4.67
N LEU A 167 14.28 -14.09 3.73
CA LEU A 167 13.07 -14.50 2.99
C LEU A 167 13.28 -15.83 2.28
N SER A 168 14.42 -16.00 1.62
CA SER A 168 14.77 -17.27 0.96
C SER A 168 14.90 -18.43 1.95
N ALA A 169 15.41 -18.15 3.15
CA ALA A 169 15.59 -19.15 4.21
C ALA A 169 14.25 -19.61 4.83
N LEU A 170 13.15 -18.86 4.68
CA LEU A 170 11.81 -19.29 5.09
C LEU A 170 11.32 -20.52 4.31
N GLY A 171 11.90 -20.81 3.15
CA GLY A 171 11.56 -21.98 2.33
C GLY A 171 10.12 -21.98 1.81
N ASN A 172 9.42 -20.87 1.85
CA ASN A 172 8.06 -20.73 1.34
C ASN A 172 8.09 -20.36 -0.15
N PRO A 173 7.70 -21.24 -1.08
CA PRO A 173 7.80 -21.01 -2.53
C PRO A 173 6.86 -19.90 -3.03
N ARG A 174 5.90 -19.47 -2.22
CA ARG A 174 4.98 -18.37 -2.56
C ARG A 174 5.57 -16.99 -2.30
N ILE A 175 6.69 -16.88 -1.60
CA ILE A 175 7.32 -15.60 -1.27
C ILE A 175 8.33 -15.23 -2.35
N GLU A 176 8.16 -14.08 -2.98
CA GLU A 176 9.06 -13.48 -3.94
C GLU A 176 9.37 -12.04 -3.54
N VAL A 177 10.57 -11.56 -3.85
CA VAL A 177 10.89 -10.13 -3.73
C VAL A 177 10.43 -9.43 -5.01
N ALA A 178 9.57 -8.44 -4.86
CA ALA A 178 9.12 -7.64 -6.00
C ALA A 178 10.29 -6.89 -6.64
N ASN A 179 10.36 -6.93 -7.95
CA ASN A 179 11.40 -6.26 -8.71
C ASN A 179 10.87 -4.99 -9.36
N ILE A 180 11.64 -3.91 -9.26
CA ILE A 180 11.34 -2.65 -9.94
C ILE A 180 11.38 -2.88 -11.46
N ASN A 181 10.43 -2.30 -12.17
CA ASN A 181 10.27 -2.41 -13.64
C ASN A 181 9.93 -3.82 -14.16
N ARG A 182 9.49 -4.74 -13.30
CA ARG A 182 8.92 -6.01 -13.73
C ARG A 182 7.40 -5.92 -13.77
N GLU A 183 6.81 -6.39 -14.85
CA GLU A 183 5.36 -6.59 -14.97
C GLU A 183 5.00 -7.97 -14.41
N TYR A 184 3.89 -8.03 -13.67
CA TYR A 184 3.32 -9.25 -13.12
C TYR A 184 1.92 -9.44 -13.70
N PHE A 185 1.60 -10.65 -14.11
CA PHE A 185 0.30 -11.02 -14.68
C PHE A 185 -0.35 -12.07 -13.77
N PHE A 186 -1.63 -11.88 -13.43
CA PHE A 186 -2.38 -12.71 -12.49
C PHE A 186 -3.68 -13.25 -13.09
#